data_3d574362f150664fbb4bc95c1ddb9261
#
_entry.id   3d574362f150664fbb4bc95c1ddb9261
#
_cell.length_a   1.000
_cell.length_b   1.000
_cell.length_c   1.000
_cell.angle_alpha   90.00
_cell.angle_beta   90.00
_cell.angle_gamma   90.00
#
_symmetry.space_group_name_H-M   'P 1'
#
loop_
_entity.id
_entity.type
_entity.pdbx_description
1 polymer ?
#
loop_
_entity_poly.entity_id
_entity_poly.type
_entity_poly.pdbx_seq_one_letter_code
_entity_poly.pdbx_strand_id
1 'polypeptide(L)'
;TVQGVRHVIYEMLYNIADNAIRYTDQNGTVNIFTGTVNGHAFYRVEDNGIGIPENEQKRIFERFYRVDKSHSRATGGTGLGLSIVKHGAILHNAEIKLESEPGKGTKMELVF
;
A
#
# COMPACT_ATOMS: atom_id res chain seq x y z
N THR A 1 -16.04 6.86 -11.83
CA THR A 1 -16.35 5.85 -10.82
C THR A 1 -15.69 4.52 -11.17
N VAL A 2 -15.34 3.77 -10.14
CA VAL A 2 -14.75 2.45 -10.31
C VAL A 2 -15.83 1.40 -10.14
N GLN A 3 -15.91 0.47 -11.10
CA GLN A 3 -16.84 -0.64 -11.01
C GLN A 3 -16.14 -1.85 -10.43
N GLY A 4 -16.79 -2.49 -9.45
CA GLY A 4 -16.23 -3.66 -8.82
C GLY A 4 -16.95 -4.01 -7.55
N VAL A 5 -16.31 -4.87 -6.75
CA VAL A 5 -16.86 -5.32 -5.48
C VAL A 5 -16.51 -4.29 -4.41
N ARG A 6 -17.53 -3.56 -3.96
CA ARG A 6 -17.34 -2.42 -3.06
C ARG A 6 -16.47 -2.74 -1.83
N HIS A 7 -16.78 -3.83 -1.12
CA HIS A 7 -16.03 -4.12 0.10
C HIS A 7 -14.58 -4.54 -0.17
N VAL A 8 -14.31 -5.14 -1.34
CA VAL A 8 -12.94 -5.50 -1.72
C VAL A 8 -12.14 -4.23 -2.03
N ILE A 9 -12.75 -3.30 -2.77
CA ILE A 9 -12.12 -2.01 -3.06
C ILE A 9 -11.83 -1.26 -1.76
N TYR A 10 -12.80 -1.20 -0.85
CA TYR A 10 -12.62 -0.56 0.44
C TYR A 10 -11.43 -1.16 1.20
N GLU A 11 -11.33 -2.48 1.24
CA GLU A 11 -10.23 -3.14 1.94
C GLU A 11 -8.87 -2.85 1.29
N MET A 12 -8.82 -2.78 -0.05
CA MET A 12 -7.58 -2.42 -0.74
C MET A 12 -7.11 -1.03 -0.33
N LEU A 13 -8.00 -0.05 -0.39
CA LEU A 13 -7.66 1.33 -0.04
C LEU A 13 -7.30 1.46 1.43
N TYR A 14 -8.05 0.80 2.29
CA TYR A 14 -7.78 0.82 3.73
C TYR A 14 -6.42 0.22 4.04
N ASN A 15 -6.10 -0.92 3.45
CA ASN A 15 -4.84 -1.60 3.76
C ASN A 15 -3.61 -0.83 3.27
N ILE A 16 -3.72 -0.15 2.14
CA ILE A 16 -2.62 0.69 1.67
C ILE A 16 -2.40 1.87 2.62
N ALA A 17 -3.47 2.56 3.01
CA ALA A 17 -3.37 3.69 3.92
C ALA A 17 -2.89 3.25 5.30
N ASP A 18 -3.42 2.15 5.82
CA ASP A 18 -3.04 1.64 7.13
C ASP A 18 -1.56 1.24 7.16
N ASN A 19 -1.10 0.60 6.08
CA ASN A 19 0.30 0.23 5.97
C ASN A 19 1.21 1.46 6.00
N ALA A 20 0.84 2.52 5.30
CA ALA A 20 1.61 3.75 5.30
C ALA A 20 1.66 4.37 6.70
N ILE A 21 0.54 4.38 7.40
CA ILE A 21 0.47 4.93 8.76
C ILE A 21 1.34 4.13 9.72
N ARG A 22 1.30 2.79 9.61
CA ARG A 22 2.07 1.91 10.51
C ARG A 22 3.58 2.08 10.35
N TYR A 23 4.05 2.39 9.14
CA TYR A 23 5.47 2.47 8.86
C TYR A 23 5.98 3.90 8.74
N THR A 24 5.19 4.86 9.22
CA THR A 24 5.58 6.27 9.28
C THR A 24 5.69 6.69 10.74
N ASP A 25 6.79 7.34 11.09
CA ASP A 25 7.02 7.80 12.47
C ASP A 25 6.02 8.88 12.88
N GLN A 26 5.92 9.11 14.20
CA GLN A 26 4.98 10.05 14.77
C GLN A 26 5.07 11.45 14.14
N ASN A 27 6.26 11.89 13.78
CA ASN A 27 6.46 13.19 13.16
C ASN A 27 6.48 13.13 11.64
N GLY A 28 6.15 11.97 11.07
CA GLY A 28 6.11 11.81 9.64
C GLY A 28 4.79 12.26 9.03
N THR A 29 4.71 12.19 7.71
CA THR A 29 3.51 12.56 6.98
C THR A 29 3.05 11.45 6.07
N VAL A 30 1.73 11.33 5.94
CA VAL A 30 1.09 10.42 4.97
C VAL A 30 0.11 11.26 4.18
N ASN A 31 0.24 11.25 2.87
CA ASN A 31 -0.64 11.99 1.96
C ASN A 31 -1.39 11.02 1.06
N ILE A 32 -2.67 11.26 0.88
CA ILE A 32 -3.53 10.42 0.05
C ILE A 32 -4.05 11.25 -1.12
N PHE A 33 -3.89 10.74 -2.33
CA PHE A 33 -4.31 11.40 -3.55
C PHE A 33 -5.27 10.50 -4.32
N THR A 34 -6.35 11.09 -4.84
CA THR A 34 -7.29 10.38 -5.70
C THR A 34 -7.61 11.25 -6.91
N GLY A 35 -8.00 10.61 -8.00
CA GLY A 35 -8.36 11.33 -9.21
C GLY A 35 -8.50 10.41 -10.39
N THR A 36 -8.37 10.97 -11.60
CA THR A 36 -8.40 10.20 -12.83
C THR A 36 -7.23 10.63 -13.71
N VAL A 37 -6.62 9.64 -14.38
CA VAL A 37 -5.56 9.85 -15.34
C VAL A 37 -5.88 9.01 -16.57
N ASN A 38 -5.96 9.65 -17.74
CA ASN A 38 -6.29 8.97 -19.00
C ASN A 38 -7.57 8.14 -18.92
N GLY A 39 -8.58 8.65 -18.19
CA GLY A 39 -9.84 7.94 -18.04
C GLY A 39 -9.86 6.85 -17.00
N HIS A 40 -8.75 6.65 -16.29
CA HIS A 40 -8.65 5.63 -15.25
C HIS A 40 -8.60 6.27 -13.88
N ALA A 41 -9.39 5.74 -12.95
CA ALA A 41 -9.34 6.20 -11.57
C ALA A 41 -8.04 5.76 -10.91
N PHE A 42 -7.47 6.58 -10.05
CA PHE A 42 -6.27 6.20 -9.30
C PHE A 42 -6.43 6.55 -7.82
N TYR A 43 -5.69 5.81 -7.00
CA TYR A 43 -5.59 6.03 -5.57
C TYR A 43 -4.11 5.89 -5.22
N ARG A 44 -3.52 6.94 -4.65
CA ARG A 44 -2.09 6.94 -4.33
C ARG A 44 -1.88 7.37 -2.90
N VAL A 45 -1.00 6.64 -2.20
CA VAL A 45 -0.60 6.98 -0.84
C VAL A 45 0.90 7.19 -0.83
N GLU A 46 1.33 8.34 -0.33
CA GLU A 46 2.74 8.68 -0.20
C GLU A 46 3.07 8.93 1.26
N ASP A 47 4.14 8.33 1.74
CA ASP A 47 4.61 8.57 3.10
C ASP A 47 6.11 8.85 3.11
N ASN A 48 6.58 9.46 4.19
CA ASN A 48 8.00 9.68 4.41
C ASN A 48 8.54 8.78 5.53
N GLY A 49 8.03 7.55 5.59
CA GLY A 49 8.42 6.58 6.60
C GLY A 49 9.72 5.86 6.30
N ILE A 50 9.82 4.63 6.78
CA ILE A 50 11.08 3.88 6.72
C ILE A 50 11.49 3.45 5.31
N GLY A 51 10.55 3.39 4.37
CA GLY A 51 10.81 2.88 3.04
C GLY A 51 10.95 1.37 3.01
N ILE A 52 11.14 0.82 1.82
CA ILE A 52 11.24 -0.62 1.61
C ILE A 52 12.48 -0.92 0.79
N PRO A 53 13.41 -1.76 1.28
CA PRO A 53 14.59 -2.16 0.50
C PRO A 53 14.18 -2.79 -0.83
N GLU A 54 14.93 -2.47 -1.88
CA GLU A 54 14.61 -2.93 -3.23
C GLU A 54 14.45 -4.45 -3.32
N ASN A 55 15.31 -5.19 -2.63
CA ASN A 55 15.26 -6.64 -2.66
C ASN A 55 14.04 -7.24 -1.96
N GLU A 56 13.30 -6.43 -1.20
CA GLU A 56 12.10 -6.88 -0.52
C GLU A 56 10.81 -6.39 -1.18
N GLN A 57 10.90 -5.44 -2.11
CA GLN A 57 9.71 -4.84 -2.71
C GLN A 57 8.84 -5.82 -3.47
N LYS A 58 9.43 -6.89 -4.01
CA LYS A 58 8.67 -7.93 -4.69
C LYS A 58 7.95 -8.87 -3.73
N ARG A 59 8.40 -8.92 -2.49
CA ARG A 59 7.90 -9.87 -1.49
C ARG A 59 6.85 -9.29 -0.56
N ILE A 60 6.70 -7.97 -0.52
CA ILE A 60 5.80 -7.33 0.45
C ILE A 60 4.33 -7.72 0.26
N PHE A 61 3.97 -8.25 -0.92
CA PHE A 61 2.61 -8.70 -1.20
C PHE A 61 2.38 -10.18 -0.85
N GLU A 62 3.42 -10.88 -0.38
CA GLU A 62 3.27 -12.27 0.05
C GLU A 62 2.57 -12.31 1.40
N ARG A 63 1.76 -13.34 1.59
CA ARG A 63 1.05 -13.50 2.86
C ARG A 63 2.05 -13.66 4.01
N PHE A 64 1.78 -12.93 5.10
CA PHE A 64 2.59 -12.97 6.33
C PHE A 64 4.00 -12.41 6.19
N TYR A 65 4.38 -11.86 5.02
CA TYR A 65 5.69 -11.27 4.85
C TYR A 65 5.74 -9.88 5.52
N ARG A 66 6.82 -9.60 6.23
CA ARG A 66 7.04 -8.31 6.88
C ARG A 66 8.47 -7.86 6.64
N VAL A 67 8.62 -6.59 6.24
CA VAL A 67 9.95 -6.00 6.01
C VAL A 67 10.68 -5.81 7.34
N ASP A 68 10.00 -5.26 8.35
CA ASP A 68 10.53 -5.05 9.68
C ASP A 68 9.61 -5.73 10.68
N LYS A 69 9.98 -6.93 11.11
CA LYS A 69 9.16 -7.72 12.00
C LYS A 69 8.98 -7.06 13.36
N SER A 70 10.03 -6.38 13.86
CA SER A 70 9.97 -5.69 15.12
C SER A 70 9.00 -4.52 15.05
N HIS A 71 9.10 -3.73 14.00
CA HIS A 71 8.21 -2.60 13.78
C HIS A 71 6.77 -3.06 13.58
N SER A 72 6.57 -4.10 12.77
CA SER A 72 5.24 -4.67 12.53
C SER A 72 4.61 -5.18 13.80
N ARG A 73 5.39 -5.83 14.66
CA ARG A 73 4.90 -6.32 15.95
C ARG A 73 4.43 -5.15 16.81
N ALA A 74 5.22 -4.10 16.88
CA ALA A 74 4.89 -2.93 17.69
C ALA A 74 3.60 -2.26 17.21
N THR A 75 3.35 -2.29 15.90
CA THR A 75 2.16 -1.68 15.32
C THR A 75 0.98 -2.64 15.18
N GLY A 76 1.18 -3.93 15.50
CA GLY A 76 0.13 -4.93 15.40
C GLY A 76 -0.12 -5.46 13.99
N GLY A 77 0.81 -5.24 13.06
CA GLY A 77 0.66 -5.72 11.69
C GLY A 77 0.70 -7.24 11.59
N THR A 78 -0.12 -7.82 10.72
CA THR A 78 -0.24 -9.26 10.54
C THR A 78 0.49 -9.80 9.30
N GLY A 79 0.85 -8.92 8.38
CA GLY A 79 1.45 -9.34 7.12
C GLY A 79 0.45 -9.77 6.07
N LEU A 80 -0.85 -9.55 6.32
CA LEU A 80 -1.91 -9.92 5.38
C LEU A 80 -2.40 -8.77 4.52
N GLY A 81 -2.22 -7.52 4.98
CA GLY A 81 -2.83 -6.35 4.34
C GLY A 81 -2.47 -6.19 2.87
N LEU A 82 -1.19 -6.29 2.53
CA LEU A 82 -0.76 -6.08 1.15
C LEU A 82 -1.10 -7.26 0.24
N SER A 83 -1.22 -8.49 0.79
CA SER A 83 -1.70 -9.61 -0.01
C SER A 83 -3.16 -9.41 -0.39
N ILE A 84 -3.95 -8.81 0.48
CA ILE A 84 -5.34 -8.45 0.17
C ILE A 84 -5.37 -7.42 -0.97
N VAL A 85 -4.47 -6.45 -0.95
CA VAL A 85 -4.36 -5.45 -2.02
C VAL A 85 -4.05 -6.13 -3.35
N LYS A 86 -3.11 -7.05 -3.36
CA LYS A 86 -2.74 -7.76 -4.58
C LYS A 86 -3.91 -8.56 -5.16
N HIS A 87 -4.60 -9.32 -4.31
CA HIS A 87 -5.75 -10.09 -4.75
C HIS A 87 -6.88 -9.20 -5.28
N GLY A 88 -7.15 -8.10 -4.59
CA GLY A 88 -8.17 -7.15 -5.03
C GLY A 88 -7.80 -6.51 -6.36
N ALA A 89 -6.53 -6.19 -6.56
CA ALA A 89 -6.07 -5.60 -7.83
C ALA A 89 -6.26 -6.58 -8.99
N ILE A 90 -5.92 -7.85 -8.78
CA ILE A 90 -6.13 -8.87 -9.81
C ILE A 90 -7.61 -9.01 -10.15
N LEU A 91 -8.47 -9.05 -9.14
CA LEU A 91 -9.91 -9.18 -9.33
C LEU A 91 -10.49 -8.01 -10.13
N HIS A 92 -9.96 -6.81 -9.92
CA HIS A 92 -10.47 -5.61 -10.57
C HIS A 92 -9.65 -5.18 -11.79
N ASN A 93 -8.69 -6.00 -12.18
CA ASN A 93 -7.81 -5.69 -13.31
C ASN A 93 -7.07 -4.36 -13.12
N ALA A 94 -6.74 -4.06 -11.86
CA ALA A 94 -6.04 -2.83 -11.50
C ALA A 94 -4.54 -3.05 -11.49
N GLU A 95 -3.79 -1.98 -11.73
CA GLU A 95 -2.34 -2.00 -11.71
C GLU A 95 -1.85 -1.42 -10.38
N ILE A 96 -0.86 -2.08 -9.78
CA ILE A 96 -0.20 -1.59 -8.56
C ILE A 96 1.17 -1.05 -8.96
N LYS A 97 1.43 0.21 -8.59
CA LYS A 97 2.74 0.83 -8.81
C LYS A 97 3.36 1.12 -7.46
N LEU A 98 4.59 0.71 -7.29
CA LEU A 98 5.32 0.89 -6.03
C LEU A 98 6.65 1.59 -6.29
N GLU A 99 6.88 2.69 -5.58
CA GLU A 99 8.17 3.36 -5.56
C GLU A 99 8.55 3.57 -4.10
N SER A 100 9.71 3.07 -3.71
CA SER A 100 10.15 3.18 -2.33
C SER A 100 11.66 3.22 -2.24
N GLU A 101 12.15 3.92 -1.22
CA GLU A 101 13.58 4.04 -0.97
C GLU A 101 13.79 4.05 0.54
N PRO A 102 14.68 3.17 1.05
CA PRO A 102 14.93 3.13 2.49
C PRO A 102 15.33 4.50 3.04
N GLY A 103 14.71 4.88 4.14
CA GLY A 103 14.96 6.16 4.79
C GLY A 103 14.27 7.35 4.17
N LYS A 104 13.59 7.17 3.04
CA LYS A 104 12.91 8.27 2.35
C LYS A 104 11.39 8.11 2.27
N GLY A 105 10.91 6.87 2.34
CA GLY A 105 9.48 6.62 2.35
C GLY A 105 9.00 5.77 1.18
N THR A 106 7.70 5.72 1.01
CA THR A 106 7.05 4.84 0.04
C THR A 106 5.91 5.56 -0.66
N LYS A 107 5.80 5.33 -1.96
CA LYS A 107 4.66 5.75 -2.75
C LYS A 107 4.04 4.51 -3.36
N MET A 108 2.77 4.26 -3.07
CA MET A 108 2.03 3.12 -3.61
C MET A 108 0.77 3.63 -4.30
N GLU A 109 0.55 3.19 -5.53
CA GLU A 109 -0.55 3.68 -6.34
C GLU A 109 -1.32 2.52 -6.96
N LEU A 110 -2.64 2.63 -6.92
CA LEU A 110 -3.55 1.73 -7.64
C LEU A 110 -4.14 2.50 -8.81
N VAL A 111 -4.10 1.90 -9.99
CA VAL A 111 -4.73 2.48 -11.19
C VAL A 111 -5.77 1.48 -11.69
N PHE A 112 -7.02 1.91 -11.68
CA PHE A 112 -8.14 1.05 -12.09
C PHE A 112 -8.47 1.19 -13.61
#